data_8b4d126475c8abab286ae4fdd5924a1f
#
_entry.id   8b4d126475c8abab286ae4fdd5924a1f
#
_cell.length_a   1.000
_cell.length_b   1.000
_cell.length_c   1.000
_cell.angle_alpha   90.00
_cell.angle_beta   90.00
_cell.angle_gamma   90.00
#
_symmetry.space_group_name_H-M   'P 1'
#
loop_
_entity.id
_entity.type
_entity.pdbx_description
1 polymer ?
#
loop_
_entity_poly.entity_id
_entity_poly.type
_entity_poly.pdbx_seq_one_letter_code
_entity_poly.pdbx_strand_id
1 'polypeptide(L)'
;MSTEIHSTGLEWSDHGRYVSVLFGDGAAAVILGESEGEEHGIIDVDLHADGSFADELCLSTPGTAYDPWISYELIDQELHYL
;
A
#
# COMPACT_ATOMS: atom_id res chain seq x y z
N MET A 1 -11.87 -0.26 9.62
CA MET A 1 -11.43 -1.47 8.91
C MET A 1 -10.38 -1.04 7.90
N SER A 2 -9.27 -1.76 7.81
CA SER A 2 -8.20 -1.57 6.83
C SER A 2 -7.80 -2.92 6.27
N THR A 3 -7.50 -2.97 4.98
CA THR A 3 -6.99 -4.17 4.31
C THR A 3 -5.92 -3.75 3.32
N GLU A 4 -4.90 -4.58 3.20
CA GLU A 4 -3.82 -4.40 2.24
C GLU A 4 -3.43 -5.74 1.64
N ILE A 5 -3.27 -5.80 0.31
CA ILE A 5 -2.86 -7.00 -0.41
C ILE A 5 -1.70 -6.62 -1.33
N HIS A 6 -0.49 -6.83 -0.86
CA HIS A 6 0.74 -6.57 -1.62
C HIS A 6 1.20 -7.78 -2.44
N SER A 7 0.84 -9.00 -2.03
CA SER A 7 1.33 -10.24 -2.63
C SER A 7 1.09 -10.36 -4.13
N THR A 8 0.08 -9.67 -4.66
CA THR A 8 -0.27 -9.66 -6.09
C THR A 8 0.59 -8.70 -6.93
N GLY A 9 1.25 -7.73 -6.30
CA GLY A 9 2.10 -6.74 -6.96
C GLY A 9 3.58 -6.87 -6.61
N LEU A 10 3.99 -7.94 -5.93
CA LEU A 10 5.38 -8.20 -5.60
C LEU A 10 6.04 -9.10 -6.65
N GLU A 11 7.24 -8.75 -7.04
CA GLU A 11 8.07 -9.60 -7.88
C GLU A 11 8.75 -10.69 -7.03
N TRP A 12 8.35 -11.94 -7.24
CA TRP A 12 8.86 -13.11 -6.50
C TRP A 12 10.10 -13.74 -7.14
N SER A 13 11.08 -12.91 -7.48
CA SER A 13 12.36 -13.31 -8.05
C SER A 13 13.52 -12.80 -7.23
N ASP A 14 14.74 -13.17 -7.61
CA ASP A 14 15.95 -12.61 -7.00
C ASP A 14 16.07 -11.09 -7.23
N HIS A 15 15.48 -10.55 -8.30
CA HIS A 15 15.46 -9.13 -8.60
C HIS A 15 14.57 -8.38 -7.61
N GLY A 16 13.31 -8.83 -7.40
CA GLY A 16 12.35 -8.20 -6.50
C GLY A 16 12.56 -8.48 -5.00
N ARG A 17 13.54 -9.30 -4.63
CA ARG A 17 13.71 -9.79 -3.25
C ARG A 17 13.85 -8.71 -2.18
N TYR A 18 14.43 -7.56 -2.53
CA TYR A 18 14.63 -6.46 -1.57
C TYR A 18 13.33 -5.76 -1.18
N VAL A 19 12.36 -5.74 -2.08
CA VAL A 19 11.02 -5.19 -1.85
C VAL A 19 10.11 -6.27 -1.25
N SER A 20 10.13 -7.47 -1.83
CA SER A 20 9.24 -8.57 -1.43
C SER A 20 9.38 -9.01 0.04
N VAL A 21 10.53 -8.79 0.66
CA VAL A 21 10.73 -9.10 2.08
C VAL A 21 10.18 -8.03 3.03
N LEU A 22 9.81 -6.86 2.52
CA LEU A 22 9.33 -5.73 3.32
C LEU A 22 7.81 -5.71 3.45
N PHE A 23 7.09 -6.32 2.52
CA PHE A 23 5.64 -6.23 2.42
C PHE A 23 4.95 -7.57 2.64
N GLY A 24 3.71 -7.50 3.08
CA GLY A 24 2.86 -8.66 3.25
C GLY A 24 1.39 -8.25 3.25
N ASP A 25 0.53 -9.23 3.10
CA ASP A 25 -0.92 -9.03 3.14
C ASP A 25 -1.39 -8.91 4.58
N GLY A 26 -2.39 -8.07 4.81
CA GLY A 26 -2.96 -7.90 6.13
C GLY A 26 -4.36 -7.32 6.10
N ALA A 27 -5.12 -7.61 7.13
CA ALA A 27 -6.42 -7.01 7.36
C ALA A 27 -6.64 -6.79 8.86
N ALA A 28 -7.23 -5.65 9.19
CA ALA A 28 -7.61 -5.32 10.56
C ALA A 28 -8.94 -4.58 10.62
N ALA A 29 -9.64 -4.78 11.72
CA ALA A 29 -10.85 -4.02 12.01
C ALA A 29 -10.88 -3.65 13.49
N VAL A 30 -11.36 -2.46 13.78
CA VAL A 30 -11.65 -1.99 15.13
C VAL A 30 -13.08 -1.49 15.20
N ILE A 31 -13.70 -1.62 16.38
CA ILE A 31 -15.01 -1.06 16.66
C ILE A 31 -14.81 0.10 17.61
N LEU A 32 -15.32 1.26 17.21
CA LEU A 32 -15.35 2.44 18.07
C LEU A 32 -16.68 2.44 18.83
N GLY A 33 -16.60 2.68 20.12
CA GLY A 33 -17.75 2.79 21.00
C GLY A 33 -17.62 3.99 21.93
N GLU A 34 -18.64 4.19 22.76
CA GLU A 34 -18.64 5.21 23.78
C GLU A 34 -17.59 4.89 24.85
N SER A 35 -16.84 5.89 25.29
CA SER A 35 -15.82 5.74 26.34
C SER A 35 -16.47 5.71 27.72
N GLU A 36 -16.05 4.80 28.58
CA GLU A 36 -16.49 4.68 29.97
C GLU A 36 -15.66 5.55 30.93
N GLY A 37 -15.25 6.74 30.55
CA GLY A 37 -14.52 7.65 31.40
C GLY A 37 -13.55 8.56 30.65
N GLU A 38 -13.12 9.62 31.31
CA GLU A 38 -12.26 10.65 30.70
C GLU A 38 -10.82 10.17 30.43
N GLU A 39 -10.40 9.07 31.04
CA GLU A 39 -9.04 8.52 30.90
C GLU A 39 -8.92 7.44 29.81
N HIS A 40 -10.02 7.09 29.14
CA HIS A 40 -10.08 6.03 28.12
C HIS A 40 -10.51 6.61 26.78
N GLY A 41 -9.86 6.21 25.72
CA GLY A 41 -10.22 6.59 24.35
C GLY A 41 -9.04 7.13 23.55
N ILE A 42 -9.34 7.72 22.40
CA ILE A 42 -8.35 8.39 21.55
C ILE A 42 -8.12 9.79 22.13
N ILE A 43 -6.94 10.04 22.69
CA ILE A 43 -6.58 11.29 23.32
C ILE A 43 -6.08 12.31 22.30
N ASP A 44 -5.29 11.84 21.33
CA ASP A 44 -4.70 12.70 20.30
C ASP A 44 -4.38 11.88 19.05
N VAL A 45 -4.25 12.55 17.90
CA VAL A 45 -3.84 11.97 16.62
C VAL A 45 -2.91 12.95 15.92
N ASP A 46 -1.77 12.46 15.48
CA ASP A 46 -0.82 13.22 14.69
C ASP A 46 -0.54 12.49 13.35
N LEU A 47 -0.62 13.24 12.24
CA LEU A 47 -0.47 12.72 10.88
C LEU A 47 0.51 13.57 10.10
N HIS A 48 1.49 12.93 9.49
CA HIS A 48 2.47 13.57 8.63
C HIS A 48 2.53 12.90 7.27
N ALA A 49 2.84 13.66 6.23
CA ALA A 49 3.09 13.16 4.89
C ALA A 49 4.16 14.01 4.20
N ASP A 50 5.01 13.35 3.44
CA ASP A 50 5.96 14.02 2.54
C ASP A 50 5.82 13.41 1.14
N GLY A 51 5.19 14.17 0.23
CA GLY A 51 4.98 13.77 -1.16
C GLY A 51 6.21 13.86 -2.05
N SER A 52 7.35 14.33 -1.54
CA SER A 52 8.59 14.46 -2.33
C SER A 52 9.14 13.12 -2.80
N PHE A 53 8.74 12.04 -2.15
CA PHE A 53 9.20 10.67 -2.41
C PHE A 53 8.11 9.76 -2.98
N ALA A 54 7.05 10.33 -3.55
CA ALA A 54 5.89 9.57 -4.00
C ALA A 54 6.23 8.52 -5.08
N ASP A 55 7.25 8.77 -5.89
CA ASP A 55 7.66 7.90 -6.99
C ASP A 55 8.77 6.91 -6.63
N GLU A 56 9.30 6.95 -5.40
CA GLU A 56 10.42 6.09 -4.97
C GLU A 56 9.99 4.63 -4.75
N LEU A 57 8.74 4.44 -4.34
CA LEU A 57 8.16 3.11 -4.12
C LEU A 57 6.67 3.17 -4.42
N CYS A 58 6.28 2.77 -5.61
CA CYS A 58 4.90 2.83 -6.07
C CYS A 58 4.57 1.72 -7.06
N LEU A 59 3.32 1.26 -7.04
CA LEU A 59 2.76 0.39 -8.06
C LEU A 59 2.15 1.28 -9.15
N SER A 60 2.81 1.35 -10.31
CA SER A 60 2.41 2.28 -11.38
C SER A 60 1.22 1.77 -12.17
N THR A 61 1.09 0.47 -12.37
CA THR A 61 0.00 -0.16 -13.09
C THR A 61 -0.46 -1.45 -12.37
N PRO A 62 -1.76 -1.81 -12.41
CA PRO A 62 -2.86 -1.10 -13.07
C PRO A 62 -3.19 0.24 -12.39
N GLY A 63 -3.40 1.28 -13.18
CA GLY A 63 -3.67 2.61 -12.64
C GLY A 63 -4.27 3.57 -13.66
N THR A 64 -5.05 4.52 -13.18
CA THR A 64 -5.78 5.48 -14.02
C THR A 64 -4.88 6.52 -14.69
N ALA A 65 -3.58 6.52 -14.43
CA ALA A 65 -2.60 7.33 -15.15
C ALA A 65 -2.35 6.83 -16.58
N TYR A 66 -2.80 5.61 -16.90
CA TYR A 66 -2.63 4.97 -18.20
C TYR A 66 -3.98 4.70 -18.88
N ASP A 67 -3.97 4.74 -20.21
CA ASP A 67 -5.11 4.34 -21.05
C ASP A 67 -4.61 3.46 -22.22
N PRO A 68 -4.88 2.17 -22.23
CA PRO A 68 -5.58 1.40 -21.20
C PRO A 68 -4.80 1.32 -19.87
N TRP A 69 -5.50 1.19 -18.76
CA TRP A 69 -4.96 1.14 -17.39
C TRP A 69 -4.00 -0.03 -17.12
N ILE A 70 -3.97 -1.02 -18.01
CA ILE A 70 -2.98 -2.09 -18.11
C ILE A 70 -2.82 -2.52 -19.57
N SER A 71 -1.60 -2.81 -20.01
CA SER A 71 -1.29 -3.33 -21.35
C SER A 71 -0.08 -4.26 -21.30
N TYR A 72 0.13 -5.03 -22.36
CA TYR A 72 1.34 -5.86 -22.47
C TYR A 72 2.62 -5.02 -22.41
N GLU A 73 2.61 -3.83 -23.00
CA GLU A 73 3.76 -2.91 -22.96
C GLU A 73 4.10 -2.47 -21.54
N LEU A 74 3.08 -2.16 -20.72
CA LEU A 74 3.27 -1.78 -19.31
C LEU A 74 3.77 -2.97 -18.46
N ILE A 75 3.33 -4.18 -18.80
CA ILE A 75 3.80 -5.42 -18.17
C ILE A 75 5.25 -5.69 -18.55
N ASP A 76 5.62 -5.56 -19.83
CA ASP A 76 6.98 -5.75 -20.32
C ASP A 76 7.97 -4.74 -19.72
N GLN A 77 7.50 -3.56 -19.32
CA GLN A 77 8.27 -2.55 -18.59
C GLN A 77 8.32 -2.80 -17.07
N GLU A 78 7.74 -3.88 -16.59
CA GLU A 78 7.69 -4.29 -15.18
C GLU A 78 6.97 -3.28 -14.25
N LEU A 79 6.17 -2.36 -14.81
CA LEU A 79 5.46 -1.33 -14.07
C LEU A 79 4.31 -1.86 -13.19
N HIS A 80 4.01 -3.16 -13.28
CA HIS A 80 3.02 -3.88 -12.48
C HIS A 80 3.60 -4.50 -11.20
N TYR A 81 4.88 -4.27 -10.94
CA TYR A 81 5.52 -4.61 -9.69
C TYR A 81 5.76 -3.36 -8.81
N LEU A 82 5.76 -3.59 -7.49
CA LEU A 82 6.02 -2.58 -6.47
C LEU A 82 7.52 -2.28 -6.39
#